data_1d2d1d3d53ccf086e2aa54211c6176f6
#
_entry.id   1d2d1d3d53ccf086e2aa54211c6176f6
#
_cell.length_a   1.000
_cell.length_b   1.000
_cell.length_c   1.000
_cell.angle_alpha   90.00
_cell.angle_beta   90.00
_cell.angle_gamma   90.00
#
_symmetry.space_group_name_H-M   'P 1'
#
loop_
_entity.id
_entity.type
_entity.pdbx_description
1 polymer ?
#
loop_
_entity_poly.entity_id
_entity_poly.type
_entity_poly.pdbx_seq_one_letter_code
_entity_poly.pdbx_strand_id
1 'polypeptide(L)'
;RFLVAYYSWADNAILAEDVDAVASPSVIPPGNVKQLAGWVQEATGGDLFSIQVTDPYPSDWDACMERANQERGNDARPELAANVENMDQYDVVFLGYPKWWYGVPMALLSFLEQNDLSGKEVYLFCSHGTGGLANSVSLITEAAPGAVISDNIFDCYEEDASSSQENIQNWAAELGYAGTDSAETEADDMARQIAVQFGDNTVIYELNDSTAADSLYTQLPLTVEVEDYSTNEKIFYPPQELDTGDAPTAQSGAGTLAYYAPW
;
A
#
# COMPACT_ATOMS: atom_id res chain seq x y z
N ARG A 1 -4.22 -5.42 -18.17
CA ARG A 1 -4.43 -5.67 -16.74
C ARG A 1 -3.14 -5.39 -15.98
N PHE A 2 -3.26 -4.88 -14.74
CA PHE A 2 -2.11 -4.43 -13.94
C PHE A 2 -1.86 -5.36 -12.77
N LEU A 3 -0.58 -5.64 -12.49
CA LEU A 3 -0.11 -6.32 -11.30
C LEU A 3 0.69 -5.33 -10.45
N VAL A 4 0.44 -5.29 -9.15
CA VAL A 4 1.27 -4.58 -8.17
C VAL A 4 1.98 -5.63 -7.32
N ALA A 5 3.15 -6.05 -7.74
CA ALA A 5 3.99 -7.00 -7.01
C ALA A 5 4.99 -6.26 -6.12
N TYR A 6 5.16 -6.70 -4.89
CA TYR A 6 6.10 -6.05 -3.98
C TYR A 6 6.74 -7.03 -3.01
N TYR A 7 7.99 -6.74 -2.67
CA TYR A 7 8.67 -7.35 -1.54
C TYR A 7 8.73 -6.35 -0.38
N SER A 8 8.27 -6.77 0.79
CA SER A 8 8.35 -5.98 2.03
C SER A 8 9.04 -6.79 3.11
N TRP A 9 9.95 -6.15 3.85
CA TRP A 9 10.54 -6.79 5.02
C TRP A 9 9.49 -7.14 6.06
N ALA A 10 8.51 -6.29 6.30
CA ALA A 10 7.44 -6.54 7.26
C ALA A 10 6.63 -7.80 6.95
N ASP A 11 6.33 -8.09 5.69
CA ASP A 11 5.62 -9.30 5.27
C ASP A 11 6.52 -10.55 5.32
N ASN A 12 7.83 -10.37 5.40
CA ASN A 12 8.84 -11.42 5.38
C ASN A 12 9.63 -11.54 6.68
N ALA A 13 9.14 -10.96 7.77
CA ALA A 13 9.81 -10.98 9.07
C ALA A 13 9.02 -11.75 10.12
N ILE A 14 9.75 -12.42 11.02
CA ILE A 14 9.20 -12.89 12.28
C ILE A 14 9.40 -11.74 13.28
N LEU A 15 8.31 -11.11 13.71
CA LEU A 15 8.38 -10.06 14.73
C LEU A 15 8.70 -10.69 16.08
N ALA A 16 9.77 -10.22 16.72
CA ALA A 16 10.06 -10.55 18.11
C ALA A 16 9.08 -9.80 19.03
N GLU A 17 8.78 -10.38 20.20
CA GLU A 17 7.83 -9.78 21.16
C GLU A 17 8.29 -8.40 21.69
N ASP A 18 9.58 -8.10 21.61
CA ASP A 18 10.25 -6.89 22.08
C ASP A 18 10.71 -5.95 20.95
N VAL A 19 10.22 -6.15 19.72
CA VAL A 19 10.51 -5.21 18.63
C VAL A 19 9.96 -3.85 18.97
N ASP A 20 10.88 -2.93 19.24
CA ASP A 20 10.53 -1.54 19.48
C ASP A 20 9.98 -0.92 18.18
N ALA A 21 8.81 -0.28 18.26
CA ALA A 21 8.18 0.44 17.17
C ALA A 21 9.09 1.53 16.55
N VAL A 22 10.15 1.90 17.21
CA VAL A 22 11.16 2.87 16.75
C VAL A 22 12.28 2.22 15.93
N ALA A 23 12.39 0.89 15.92
CA ALA A 23 13.56 0.20 15.36
C ALA A 23 13.68 0.32 13.84
N SER A 24 12.59 0.21 13.10
CA SER A 24 12.55 0.50 11.66
C SER A 24 11.12 0.52 11.13
N PRO A 25 10.71 1.57 10.43
CA PRO A 25 9.42 1.62 9.74
C PRO A 25 9.31 0.56 8.63
N SER A 26 10.44 -0.03 8.20
CA SER A 26 10.46 -1.05 7.15
C SER A 26 10.00 -2.43 7.63
N VAL A 27 10.14 -2.74 8.93
CA VAL A 27 9.77 -4.06 9.50
C VAL A 27 8.48 -4.03 10.29
N ILE A 28 8.10 -2.87 10.80
CA ILE A 28 6.84 -2.74 11.56
C ILE A 28 5.67 -2.68 10.60
N PRO A 29 4.66 -3.55 10.76
CA PRO A 29 3.49 -3.53 9.88
C PRO A 29 2.78 -2.16 9.83
N PRO A 30 2.37 -1.72 8.62
CA PRO A 30 2.39 -2.47 7.35
C PRO A 30 3.76 -2.57 6.67
N GLY A 31 4.76 -1.84 7.10
CA GLY A 31 6.06 -1.69 6.44
C GLY A 31 6.01 -0.72 5.25
N ASN A 32 7.16 -0.08 4.97
CA ASN A 32 7.21 0.99 3.97
C ASN A 32 6.74 0.54 2.58
N VAL A 33 7.31 -0.53 2.05
CA VAL A 33 7.03 -0.95 0.67
C VAL A 33 5.60 -1.44 0.51
N LYS A 34 5.04 -2.13 1.51
CA LYS A 34 3.63 -2.54 1.49
C LYS A 34 2.69 -1.33 1.47
N GLN A 35 3.01 -0.30 2.24
CA GLN A 35 2.24 0.94 2.25
C GLN A 35 2.29 1.63 0.88
N LEU A 36 3.46 1.75 0.28
CA LEU A 36 3.61 2.27 -1.09
C LEU A 36 2.81 1.44 -2.10
N ALA A 37 2.90 0.10 -2.01
CA ALA A 37 2.17 -0.82 -2.90
C ALA A 37 0.65 -0.66 -2.78
N GLY A 38 0.13 -0.44 -1.58
CA GLY A 38 -1.29 -0.14 -1.36
C GLY A 38 -1.74 1.11 -2.11
N TRP A 39 -0.96 2.19 -2.05
CA TRP A 39 -1.28 3.43 -2.78
C TRP A 39 -1.12 3.29 -4.30
N VAL A 40 -0.14 2.49 -4.76
CA VAL A 40 -0.05 2.16 -6.20
C VAL A 40 -1.27 1.37 -6.64
N GLN A 41 -1.72 0.40 -5.83
CA GLN A 41 -2.95 -0.34 -6.10
C GLN A 41 -4.17 0.57 -6.17
N GLU A 42 -4.35 1.44 -5.18
CA GLU A 42 -5.45 2.42 -5.16
C GLU A 42 -5.44 3.32 -6.39
N ALA A 43 -4.27 3.80 -6.80
CA ALA A 43 -4.13 4.68 -7.95
C ALA A 43 -4.36 3.99 -9.31
N THR A 44 -4.06 2.70 -9.42
CA THR A 44 -4.02 1.98 -10.71
C THR A 44 -5.11 0.93 -10.87
N GLY A 45 -5.74 0.49 -9.78
CA GLY A 45 -6.69 -0.63 -9.77
C GLY A 45 -6.04 -1.99 -10.05
N GLY A 46 -4.72 -2.13 -9.83
CA GLY A 46 -3.98 -3.36 -10.07
C GLY A 46 -4.22 -4.45 -9.03
N ASP A 47 -4.00 -5.69 -9.41
CA ASP A 47 -4.02 -6.82 -8.46
C ASP A 47 -2.76 -6.79 -7.59
N LEU A 48 -2.92 -6.91 -6.27
CA LEU A 48 -1.81 -6.86 -5.33
C LEU A 48 -1.20 -8.24 -5.10
N PHE A 49 0.13 -8.34 -5.16
CA PHE A 49 0.86 -9.58 -4.87
C PHE A 49 2.05 -9.33 -3.95
N SER A 50 2.02 -9.91 -2.76
CA SER A 50 3.13 -9.88 -1.81
C SER A 50 4.13 -11.00 -2.11
N ILE A 51 5.36 -10.64 -2.44
CA ILE A 51 6.46 -11.59 -2.65
C ILE A 51 6.95 -12.05 -1.28
N GLN A 52 6.73 -13.30 -0.95
CA GLN A 52 7.05 -13.87 0.36
C GLN A 52 7.99 -15.06 0.22
N VAL A 53 8.94 -15.14 1.14
CA VAL A 53 9.87 -16.29 1.26
C VAL A 53 9.32 -17.35 2.21
N THR A 54 9.72 -18.60 2.01
CA THR A 54 9.34 -19.71 2.90
C THR A 54 10.06 -19.66 4.24
N ASP A 55 11.24 -19.06 4.29
CA ASP A 55 12.06 -18.88 5.49
C ASP A 55 12.14 -17.39 5.85
N PRO A 56 11.29 -16.86 6.74
CA PRO A 56 11.24 -15.46 7.07
C PRO A 56 12.53 -14.92 7.68
N TYR A 57 12.78 -13.63 7.46
CA TYR A 57 13.94 -12.92 8.00
C TYR A 57 13.74 -12.56 9.48
N PRO A 58 14.85 -12.38 10.23
CA PRO A 58 14.77 -11.76 11.55
C PRO A 58 14.17 -10.35 11.48
N SER A 59 13.49 -9.93 12.53
CA SER A 59 13.05 -8.53 12.70
C SER A 59 14.13 -7.62 13.30
N ASP A 60 15.19 -8.20 13.84
CA ASP A 60 16.37 -7.46 14.26
C ASP A 60 17.14 -6.94 13.06
N TRP A 61 17.52 -5.64 13.08
CA TRP A 61 18.18 -4.98 11.98
C TRP A 61 19.52 -5.64 11.62
N ASP A 62 20.40 -5.84 12.61
CA ASP A 62 21.73 -6.36 12.39
C ASP A 62 21.69 -7.80 11.86
N ALA A 63 20.82 -8.63 12.45
CA ALA A 63 20.65 -10.02 12.03
C ALA A 63 20.06 -10.13 10.61
N CYS A 64 19.09 -9.28 10.26
CA CYS A 64 18.55 -9.22 8.91
C CYS A 64 19.59 -8.75 7.89
N MET A 65 20.35 -7.70 8.23
CA MET A 65 21.40 -7.15 7.39
C MET A 65 22.53 -8.15 7.15
N GLU A 66 22.91 -8.92 8.17
CA GLU A 66 23.93 -9.96 8.05
C GLU A 66 23.46 -11.08 7.10
N ARG A 67 22.23 -11.59 7.29
CA ARG A 67 21.64 -12.60 6.42
C ARG A 67 21.54 -12.12 4.97
N ALA A 68 21.02 -10.92 4.76
CA ALA A 68 20.90 -10.32 3.43
C ALA A 68 22.28 -10.17 2.75
N ASN A 69 23.32 -9.81 3.50
CA ASN A 69 24.67 -9.73 2.97
C ASN A 69 25.25 -11.10 2.60
N GLN A 70 25.00 -12.13 3.40
CA GLN A 70 25.40 -13.50 3.09
C GLN A 70 24.71 -14.01 1.83
N GLU A 71 23.40 -13.79 1.71
CA GLU A 71 22.61 -14.16 0.51
C GLU A 71 23.15 -13.46 -0.74
N ARG A 72 23.42 -12.17 -0.66
CA ARG A 72 24.05 -11.40 -1.74
C ARG A 72 25.42 -11.94 -2.11
N GLY A 73 26.28 -12.20 -1.14
CA GLY A 73 27.62 -12.71 -1.36
C GLY A 73 27.66 -14.09 -1.98
N ASN A 74 26.64 -14.92 -1.73
CA ASN A 74 26.49 -16.26 -2.26
C ASN A 74 25.64 -16.31 -3.54
N ASP A 75 25.18 -15.17 -4.06
CA ASP A 75 24.22 -15.10 -5.15
C ASP A 75 23.00 -16.01 -4.94
N ALA A 76 22.46 -15.99 -3.72
CA ALA A 76 21.41 -16.89 -3.30
C ALA A 76 20.07 -16.55 -3.97
N ARG A 77 19.22 -17.57 -4.10
CA ARG A 77 17.82 -17.42 -4.54
C ARG A 77 16.89 -18.00 -3.46
N PRO A 78 16.53 -17.18 -2.46
CA PRO A 78 15.59 -17.60 -1.43
C PRO A 78 14.33 -18.20 -2.02
N GLU A 79 13.85 -19.30 -1.44
CA GLU A 79 12.65 -19.98 -1.90
C GLU A 79 11.41 -19.13 -1.64
N LEU A 80 10.57 -18.97 -2.65
CA LEU A 80 9.32 -18.22 -2.55
C LEU A 80 8.17 -19.12 -2.06
N ALA A 81 7.30 -18.56 -1.24
CA ALA A 81 6.10 -19.24 -0.76
C ALA A 81 5.07 -19.46 -1.88
N ALA A 82 5.01 -18.55 -2.84
CA ALA A 82 4.14 -18.65 -4.01
C ALA A 82 4.69 -17.83 -5.19
N ASN A 83 4.23 -18.14 -6.37
CA ASN A 83 4.40 -17.33 -7.58
C ASN A 83 3.05 -16.77 -8.03
N VAL A 84 3.09 -15.79 -8.94
CA VAL A 84 1.88 -15.19 -9.50
C VAL A 84 1.14 -16.23 -10.36
N GLU A 85 -0.12 -16.45 -10.06
CA GLU A 85 -0.96 -17.28 -10.91
C GLU A 85 -1.31 -16.54 -12.20
N ASN A 86 -1.22 -17.25 -13.36
CA ASN A 86 -1.57 -16.69 -14.67
C ASN A 86 -0.88 -15.36 -14.99
N MET A 87 0.43 -15.30 -14.86
CA MET A 87 1.24 -14.09 -15.13
C MET A 87 0.95 -13.49 -16.52
N ASP A 88 0.54 -14.30 -17.49
CA ASP A 88 0.22 -13.87 -18.86
C ASP A 88 -0.98 -12.92 -18.97
N GLN A 89 -1.83 -12.86 -17.94
CA GLN A 89 -2.96 -11.93 -17.90
C GLN A 89 -2.57 -10.47 -17.68
N TYR A 90 -1.34 -10.20 -17.24
CA TYR A 90 -0.85 -8.87 -16.93
C TYR A 90 0.04 -8.34 -18.04
N ASP A 91 -0.22 -7.11 -18.46
CA ASP A 91 0.55 -6.38 -19.47
C ASP A 91 1.54 -5.42 -18.80
N VAL A 92 1.17 -4.91 -17.63
CA VAL A 92 1.91 -3.93 -16.86
C VAL A 92 2.14 -4.45 -15.44
N VAL A 93 3.36 -4.32 -14.96
CA VAL A 93 3.75 -4.70 -13.61
C VAL A 93 4.35 -3.50 -12.88
N PHE A 94 3.75 -3.13 -11.78
CA PHE A 94 4.36 -2.24 -10.80
C PHE A 94 5.13 -3.10 -9.82
N LEU A 95 6.44 -2.90 -9.70
CA LEU A 95 7.31 -3.73 -8.88
C LEU A 95 7.93 -2.91 -7.75
N GLY A 96 7.53 -3.22 -6.52
CA GLY A 96 7.98 -2.53 -5.31
C GLY A 96 9.02 -3.31 -4.52
N TYR A 97 10.03 -2.60 -4.01
CA TYR A 97 11.09 -3.22 -3.24
C TYR A 97 11.81 -2.21 -2.32
N PRO A 98 12.41 -2.69 -1.21
CA PRO A 98 13.38 -1.90 -0.45
C PRO A 98 14.77 -2.08 -1.06
N LYS A 99 15.57 -1.02 -1.09
CA LYS A 99 16.98 -1.17 -1.44
C LYS A 99 17.74 -1.81 -0.28
N TRP A 100 18.35 -2.97 -0.53
CA TRP A 100 19.21 -3.69 0.40
C TRP A 100 20.63 -3.80 -0.13
N TRP A 101 21.62 -3.45 0.70
CA TRP A 101 23.04 -3.55 0.35
C TRP A 101 23.37 -2.96 -1.03
N TYR A 102 22.89 -1.75 -1.31
CA TYR A 102 23.06 -1.06 -2.59
C TYR A 102 22.48 -1.81 -3.81
N GLY A 103 21.65 -2.79 -3.58
CA GLY A 103 20.98 -3.60 -4.58
C GLY A 103 19.52 -3.88 -4.21
N VAL A 104 19.14 -5.15 -4.30
CA VAL A 104 17.78 -5.62 -4.01
C VAL A 104 17.84 -6.79 -3.01
N PRO A 105 16.74 -7.08 -2.31
CA PRO A 105 16.60 -8.37 -1.62
C PRO A 105 16.75 -9.51 -2.62
N MET A 106 17.52 -10.55 -2.29
CA MET A 106 17.77 -11.66 -3.22
C MET A 106 16.47 -12.42 -3.57
N ALA A 107 15.47 -12.38 -2.70
CA ALA A 107 14.12 -12.90 -2.99
C ALA A 107 13.44 -12.19 -4.15
N LEU A 108 13.75 -10.93 -4.42
CA LEU A 108 13.24 -10.22 -5.59
C LEU A 108 13.81 -10.83 -6.89
N LEU A 109 15.07 -11.23 -6.88
CA LEU A 109 15.70 -11.94 -8.02
C LEU A 109 15.06 -13.33 -8.21
N SER A 110 14.77 -14.04 -7.11
CA SER A 110 14.01 -15.29 -7.19
C SER A 110 12.66 -15.08 -7.89
N PHE A 111 11.95 -14.01 -7.55
CA PHE A 111 10.66 -13.68 -8.17
C PHE A 111 10.79 -13.38 -9.67
N LEU A 112 11.77 -12.56 -10.05
CA LEU A 112 12.00 -12.16 -11.43
C LEU A 112 12.43 -13.35 -12.33
N GLU A 113 13.14 -14.30 -11.77
CA GLU A 113 13.57 -15.51 -12.50
C GLU A 113 12.47 -16.58 -12.61
N GLN A 114 11.50 -16.58 -11.68
CA GLN A 114 10.41 -17.56 -11.62
C GLN A 114 9.12 -17.10 -12.30
N ASN A 115 8.98 -15.80 -12.56
CA ASN A 115 7.80 -15.22 -13.21
C ASN A 115 8.22 -14.52 -14.49
N ASP A 116 7.64 -14.93 -15.62
CA ASP A 116 8.00 -14.38 -16.93
C ASP A 116 7.42 -12.98 -17.12
N LEU A 117 8.31 -11.99 -17.14
CA LEU A 117 7.97 -10.59 -17.40
C LEU A 117 8.26 -10.16 -18.84
N SER A 118 8.60 -11.08 -19.72
CA SER A 118 8.94 -10.77 -21.10
C SER A 118 7.81 -10.04 -21.82
N GLY A 119 8.14 -8.90 -22.46
CA GLY A 119 7.19 -8.06 -23.17
C GLY A 119 6.27 -7.21 -22.30
N LYS A 120 6.35 -7.32 -20.98
CA LYS A 120 5.56 -6.51 -20.06
C LYS A 120 6.25 -5.18 -19.77
N GLU A 121 5.45 -4.13 -19.60
CA GLU A 121 5.95 -2.86 -19.08
C GLU A 121 6.11 -2.97 -17.56
N VAL A 122 7.27 -2.57 -17.05
CA VAL A 122 7.57 -2.66 -15.61
C VAL A 122 7.93 -1.29 -15.07
N TYR A 123 7.15 -0.84 -14.09
CA TYR A 123 7.36 0.40 -13.36
C TYR A 123 7.83 0.10 -11.95
N LEU A 124 8.98 0.65 -11.58
CA LEU A 124 9.62 0.39 -10.30
C LEU A 124 9.22 1.43 -9.26
N PHE A 125 8.98 0.97 -8.03
CA PHE A 125 8.89 1.86 -6.87
C PHE A 125 9.72 1.32 -5.71
N CYS A 126 10.49 2.19 -5.08
CA CYS A 126 11.53 1.79 -4.12
C CYS A 126 11.52 2.66 -2.86
N SER A 127 11.61 2.02 -1.71
CA SER A 127 11.98 2.67 -0.45
C SER A 127 13.46 2.42 -0.16
N HIS A 128 14.21 3.46 0.11
CA HIS A 128 15.65 3.37 0.30
C HIS A 128 16.17 4.28 1.42
N GLY A 129 17.41 4.04 1.84
CA GLY A 129 18.19 4.93 2.67
C GLY A 129 19.35 5.55 1.87
N THR A 130 20.50 5.61 2.50
CA THR A 130 21.73 6.19 1.90
C THR A 130 22.06 5.58 0.54
N GLY A 131 22.35 6.42 -0.44
CA GLY A 131 22.76 6.02 -1.78
C GLY A 131 21.64 5.82 -2.79
N GLY A 132 20.39 6.15 -2.45
CA GLY A 132 19.26 6.08 -3.35
C GLY A 132 19.04 4.70 -3.96
N LEU A 133 18.74 4.62 -5.25
CA LEU A 133 18.51 3.37 -5.97
C LEU A 133 19.78 2.51 -6.16
N ALA A 134 20.97 3.13 -6.15
CA ALA A 134 22.25 2.48 -6.37
C ALA A 134 22.22 1.49 -7.57
N ASN A 135 22.58 0.22 -7.37
CA ASN A 135 22.62 -0.80 -8.43
C ASN A 135 21.30 -1.57 -8.63
N SER A 136 20.24 -1.20 -7.88
CA SER A 136 19.01 -1.99 -7.86
C SER A 136 18.35 -2.15 -9.24
N VAL A 137 18.31 -1.07 -10.01
CA VAL A 137 17.69 -1.08 -11.35
C VAL A 137 18.44 -1.98 -12.32
N SER A 138 19.79 -1.96 -12.29
CA SER A 138 20.63 -2.85 -13.12
C SER A 138 20.39 -4.32 -12.79
N LEU A 139 20.34 -4.66 -11.49
CA LEU A 139 20.08 -6.03 -11.05
C LEU A 139 18.71 -6.54 -11.49
N ILE A 140 17.68 -5.70 -11.39
CA ILE A 140 16.33 -6.03 -11.86
C ILE A 140 16.32 -6.24 -13.38
N THR A 141 16.97 -5.36 -14.13
CA THR A 141 17.04 -5.44 -15.59
C THR A 141 17.76 -6.72 -16.06
N GLU A 142 18.83 -7.09 -15.38
CA GLU A 142 19.57 -8.32 -15.66
C GLU A 142 18.74 -9.58 -15.34
N ALA A 143 17.97 -9.54 -14.25
CA ALA A 143 17.17 -10.69 -13.81
C ALA A 143 15.86 -10.88 -14.61
N ALA A 144 15.39 -9.84 -15.30
CA ALA A 144 14.18 -9.88 -16.13
C ALA A 144 14.49 -9.53 -17.60
N PRO A 145 15.31 -10.33 -18.30
CA PRO A 145 15.64 -10.05 -19.68
C PRO A 145 14.39 -10.18 -20.55
N GLY A 146 14.05 -9.13 -21.28
CA GLY A 146 12.83 -9.08 -22.11
C GLY A 146 11.68 -8.28 -21.50
N ALA A 147 11.75 -7.93 -20.23
CA ALA A 147 10.87 -6.92 -19.65
C ALA A 147 11.23 -5.50 -20.15
N VAL A 148 10.24 -4.65 -20.31
CA VAL A 148 10.44 -3.23 -20.63
C VAL A 148 10.44 -2.43 -19.36
N ILE A 149 11.62 -2.25 -18.76
CA ILE A 149 11.76 -1.50 -17.52
C ILE A 149 11.70 0.01 -17.83
N SER A 150 10.76 0.72 -17.21
CA SER A 150 10.62 2.16 -17.37
C SER A 150 11.71 2.93 -16.64
N ASP A 151 12.19 4.01 -17.25
CA ASP A 151 13.10 4.96 -16.59
C ASP A 151 12.37 5.90 -15.61
N ASN A 152 11.03 5.97 -15.67
CA ASN A 152 10.22 6.72 -14.73
C ASN A 152 9.96 5.86 -13.49
N ILE A 153 10.79 6.05 -12.47
CA ILE A 153 10.81 5.27 -11.23
C ILE A 153 10.34 6.16 -10.09
N PHE A 154 9.43 5.64 -9.27
CA PHE A 154 9.12 6.26 -7.99
C PHE A 154 10.13 5.78 -6.93
N ASP A 155 10.76 6.70 -6.23
CA ASP A 155 11.61 6.36 -5.10
C ASP A 155 11.47 7.37 -3.96
N CYS A 156 11.64 6.90 -2.74
CA CYS A 156 11.63 7.75 -1.57
C CYS A 156 12.59 7.22 -0.48
N TYR A 157 13.03 8.12 0.40
CA TYR A 157 13.67 7.70 1.65
C TYR A 157 12.67 6.96 2.52
N GLU A 158 13.15 6.01 3.30
CA GLU A 158 12.30 5.21 4.20
C GLU A 158 11.53 6.07 5.20
N GLU A 159 12.11 7.20 5.61
CA GLU A 159 11.48 8.19 6.50
C GLU A 159 10.28 8.89 5.85
N ASP A 160 10.31 9.04 4.52
CA ASP A 160 9.28 9.74 3.74
C ASP A 160 8.20 8.79 3.20
N ALA A 161 8.38 7.49 3.34
CA ALA A 161 7.44 6.52 2.76
C ALA A 161 6.01 6.72 3.26
N SER A 162 5.82 6.99 4.56
CA SER A 162 4.49 7.19 5.15
C SER A 162 3.76 8.45 4.68
N SER A 163 4.46 9.42 4.10
CA SER A 163 3.91 10.66 3.55
C SER A 163 3.85 10.70 2.01
N SER A 164 4.10 9.59 1.34
CA SER A 164 4.28 9.53 -0.12
C SER A 164 3.00 9.28 -0.91
N GLN A 165 1.82 9.23 -0.28
CA GLN A 165 0.57 8.91 -0.96
C GLN A 165 0.28 9.83 -2.14
N GLU A 166 0.32 11.15 -1.94
CA GLU A 166 0.08 12.13 -3.00
C GLU A 166 1.12 12.01 -4.11
N ASN A 167 2.39 11.79 -3.77
CA ASN A 167 3.45 11.61 -4.76
C ASN A 167 3.24 10.36 -5.62
N ILE A 168 2.77 9.27 -5.04
CA ILE A 168 2.41 8.04 -5.77
C ILE A 168 1.22 8.29 -6.71
N GLN A 169 0.19 9.00 -6.25
CA GLN A 169 -0.96 9.35 -7.08
C GLN A 169 -0.54 10.22 -8.27
N ASN A 170 0.32 11.22 -8.05
CA ASN A 170 0.87 12.06 -9.11
C ASN A 170 1.72 11.25 -10.08
N TRP A 171 2.58 10.37 -9.58
CA TRP A 171 3.38 9.47 -10.41
C TRP A 171 2.54 8.55 -11.28
N ALA A 172 1.50 7.92 -10.74
CA ALA A 172 0.57 7.09 -11.50
C ALA A 172 -0.17 7.91 -12.57
N ALA A 173 -0.53 9.16 -12.26
CA ALA A 173 -1.15 10.09 -13.22
C ALA A 173 -0.20 10.45 -14.36
N GLU A 174 1.08 10.74 -14.07
CA GLU A 174 2.10 11.01 -15.08
C GLU A 174 2.33 9.82 -16.02
N LEU A 175 2.23 8.59 -15.50
CA LEU A 175 2.29 7.36 -16.29
C LEU A 175 1.02 7.12 -17.13
N GLY A 176 -0.04 7.89 -16.92
CA GLY A 176 -1.32 7.73 -17.61
C GLY A 176 -2.21 6.62 -17.03
N TYR A 177 -1.90 6.11 -15.83
CA TYR A 177 -2.65 5.05 -15.17
C TYR A 177 -3.51 5.52 -14.00
N ALA A 178 -3.41 6.79 -13.58
CA ALA A 178 -4.30 7.32 -12.58
C ALA A 178 -5.68 7.60 -13.19
N GLY A 179 -6.68 6.95 -12.63
CA GLY A 179 -8.07 7.27 -12.95
C GLY A 179 -8.45 7.00 -14.39
N THR A 180 -8.22 5.80 -14.92
CA THR A 180 -9.18 5.28 -15.86
C THR A 180 -10.42 4.96 -15.03
N ASP A 181 -11.33 5.93 -14.97
CA ASP A 181 -12.73 5.62 -14.81
C ASP A 181 -13.03 4.52 -15.82
N SER A 182 -12.90 3.28 -15.40
CA SER A 182 -13.53 2.15 -16.07
C SER A 182 -15.02 2.28 -15.74
N ALA A 183 -15.65 3.26 -16.37
CA ALA A 183 -17.07 3.20 -16.56
C ALA A 183 -17.33 1.93 -17.37
N GLU A 184 -17.97 1.00 -16.72
CA GLU A 184 -18.48 -0.29 -17.21
C GLU A 184 -17.61 -1.51 -16.88
N THR A 185 -17.62 -1.96 -15.63
CA THR A 185 -18.11 -3.29 -15.24
C THR A 185 -18.03 -3.47 -13.73
N GLU A 186 -19.21 -3.71 -13.16
CA GLU A 186 -19.45 -4.17 -11.80
C GLU A 186 -19.12 -3.17 -10.67
N ALA A 187 -20.10 -2.25 -10.46
CA ALA A 187 -20.39 -1.72 -9.15
C ALA A 187 -20.74 -2.91 -8.24
N ASP A 188 -19.73 -3.43 -7.56
CA ASP A 188 -19.95 -4.19 -6.35
C ASP A 188 -18.78 -4.00 -5.38
N ASP A 189 -19.11 -3.33 -4.27
CA ASP A 189 -18.47 -3.42 -2.96
C ASP A 189 -17.03 -2.85 -2.79
N MET A 190 -16.79 -1.61 -3.21
CA MET A 190 -15.73 -0.80 -2.59
C MET A 190 -16.36 0.07 -1.50
N ALA A 191 -16.32 -0.42 -0.28
CA ALA A 191 -16.75 0.34 0.89
C ALA A 191 -16.09 1.72 0.92
N ARG A 192 -16.87 2.78 0.77
CA ARG A 192 -16.36 4.16 0.81
C ARG A 192 -15.82 4.46 2.20
N GLN A 193 -14.61 4.95 2.27
CA GLN A 193 -13.97 5.29 3.53
C GLN A 193 -13.77 6.80 3.67
N ILE A 194 -13.91 7.28 4.88
CA ILE A 194 -13.58 8.65 5.26
C ILE A 194 -12.56 8.65 6.38
N ALA A 195 -11.61 9.58 6.33
CA ALA A 195 -10.65 9.79 7.40
C ALA A 195 -11.14 10.96 8.28
N VAL A 196 -11.34 10.70 9.56
CA VAL A 196 -11.66 11.71 10.55
C VAL A 196 -10.42 11.98 11.41
N GLN A 197 -9.90 13.19 11.30
CA GLN A 197 -8.74 13.63 12.06
C GLN A 197 -9.13 14.52 13.22
N PHE A 198 -8.63 14.23 14.42
CA PHE A 198 -8.80 15.05 15.62
C PHE A 198 -7.51 15.07 16.44
N GLY A 199 -6.91 16.24 16.58
CA GLY A 199 -5.55 16.38 17.12
C GLY A 199 -4.57 15.58 16.27
N ASP A 200 -3.75 14.78 16.94
CA ASP A 200 -2.75 13.91 16.29
C ASP A 200 -3.30 12.51 15.92
N ASN A 201 -4.60 12.29 16.10
CA ASN A 201 -5.22 11.00 15.84
C ASN A 201 -6.05 11.02 14.54
N THR A 202 -6.02 9.93 13.81
CA THR A 202 -6.85 9.70 12.62
C THR A 202 -7.61 8.39 12.78
N VAL A 203 -8.92 8.44 12.55
CA VAL A 203 -9.78 7.26 12.52
C VAL A 203 -10.37 7.13 11.13
N ILE A 204 -10.33 5.94 10.56
CA ILE A 204 -10.95 5.62 9.28
C ILE A 204 -12.31 5.01 9.54
N TYR A 205 -13.33 5.57 8.92
CA TYR A 205 -14.69 5.03 8.91
C TYR A 205 -15.04 4.53 7.52
N GLU A 206 -15.64 3.37 7.47
CA GLU A 206 -16.26 2.81 6.28
C GLU A 206 -17.71 3.27 6.22
N LEU A 207 -18.12 3.87 5.10
CA LEU A 207 -19.48 4.34 4.88
C LEU A 207 -20.29 3.22 4.23
N ASN A 208 -21.54 3.08 4.66
CA ASN A 208 -22.51 2.21 3.98
C ASN A 208 -23.02 2.86 2.68
N ASP A 209 -23.85 2.14 1.93
CA ASP A 209 -24.38 2.59 0.63
C ASP A 209 -25.68 3.41 0.73
N SER A 210 -25.93 4.04 1.88
CA SER A 210 -27.13 4.86 2.06
C SER A 210 -26.98 6.25 1.44
N THR A 211 -28.09 6.86 1.07
CA THR A 211 -28.15 8.27 0.61
C THR A 211 -27.62 9.24 1.65
N ALA A 212 -27.72 8.90 2.95
CA ALA A 212 -27.13 9.70 4.02
C ALA A 212 -25.60 9.68 3.97
N ALA A 213 -25.01 8.52 3.71
CA ALA A 213 -23.58 8.38 3.52
C ALA A 213 -23.09 9.13 2.27
N ASP A 214 -23.83 9.06 1.17
CA ASP A 214 -23.56 9.84 -0.05
C ASP A 214 -23.62 11.34 0.22
N SER A 215 -24.65 11.79 0.93
CA SER A 215 -24.83 13.18 1.28
C SER A 215 -23.68 13.71 2.15
N LEU A 216 -23.17 12.89 3.07
CA LEU A 216 -22.01 13.24 3.88
C LEU A 216 -20.74 13.29 3.01
N TYR A 217 -20.54 12.27 2.20
CA TYR A 217 -19.33 12.16 1.37
C TYR A 217 -19.18 13.33 0.38
N THR A 218 -20.28 13.80 -0.20
CA THR A 218 -20.28 14.95 -1.14
C THR A 218 -19.97 16.28 -0.47
N GLN A 219 -20.05 16.38 0.87
CA GLN A 219 -19.71 17.58 1.62
C GLN A 219 -18.23 17.64 2.04
N LEU A 220 -17.46 16.57 1.84
CA LEU A 220 -16.05 16.51 2.22
C LEU A 220 -15.15 17.31 1.25
N PRO A 221 -14.04 17.87 1.72
CA PRO A 221 -13.56 17.84 3.11
C PRO A 221 -14.31 18.81 4.03
N LEU A 222 -14.53 18.39 5.28
CA LEU A 222 -15.19 19.20 6.30
C LEU A 222 -14.24 19.48 7.46
N THR A 223 -14.36 20.69 8.01
CA THR A 223 -13.83 21.00 9.36
C THR A 223 -15.00 21.39 10.23
N VAL A 224 -15.25 20.61 11.28
CA VAL A 224 -16.42 20.79 12.16
C VAL A 224 -15.98 20.83 13.62
N GLU A 225 -16.71 21.58 14.44
CA GLU A 225 -16.55 21.51 15.88
C GLU A 225 -17.28 20.28 16.42
N VAL A 226 -16.62 19.55 17.31
CA VAL A 226 -17.15 18.33 17.92
C VAL A 226 -17.41 18.61 19.41
N GLU A 227 -18.61 18.31 19.85
CA GLU A 227 -19.05 18.50 21.23
C GLU A 227 -19.18 17.14 21.94
N ASP A 228 -18.99 17.18 23.28
CA ASP A 228 -19.28 16.03 24.12
C ASP A 228 -20.77 15.88 24.32
N TYR A 229 -21.31 14.69 24.01
CA TYR A 229 -22.66 14.32 24.34
C TYR A 229 -22.64 13.16 25.33
N SER A 230 -23.14 13.41 26.54
CA SER A 230 -23.03 12.45 27.64
C SER A 230 -21.58 12.12 27.97
N THR A 231 -21.27 10.87 28.38
CA THR A 231 -19.94 10.46 28.87
C THR A 231 -19.09 9.74 27.82
N ASN A 232 -19.66 9.33 26.70
CA ASN A 232 -19.04 8.40 25.75
C ASN A 232 -19.38 8.68 24.28
N GLU A 233 -20.01 9.80 23.99
CA GLU A 233 -20.40 10.17 22.63
C GLU A 233 -19.82 11.53 22.26
N LYS A 234 -19.51 11.70 20.99
CA LYS A 234 -19.10 12.94 20.36
C LYS A 234 -20.10 13.27 19.26
N ILE A 235 -20.57 14.52 19.21
CA ILE A 235 -21.50 14.97 18.19
C ILE A 235 -20.94 16.11 17.37
N PHE A 236 -21.34 16.17 16.13
CA PHE A 236 -21.11 17.31 15.24
C PHE A 236 -22.30 17.49 14.32
N TYR A 237 -22.38 18.66 13.73
CA TYR A 237 -23.45 19.01 12.79
C TYR A 237 -22.83 19.23 11.41
N PRO A 238 -23.20 18.40 10.38
CA PRO A 238 -22.75 18.66 9.02
C PRO A 238 -23.35 19.98 8.49
N PRO A 239 -22.64 20.72 7.63
CA PRO A 239 -23.11 22.00 7.09
C PRO A 239 -24.43 21.92 6.32
N GLN A 240 -24.72 20.77 5.70
CA GLN A 240 -25.96 20.48 5.01
C GLN A 240 -26.62 19.26 5.63
N GLU A 241 -27.93 19.28 5.72
CA GLU A 241 -28.73 18.15 6.18
C GLU A 241 -28.49 16.92 5.28
N LEU A 242 -28.37 15.73 5.90
CA LEU A 242 -28.15 14.50 5.14
C LEU A 242 -29.50 13.93 4.67
N ASP A 243 -29.51 13.37 3.46
CA ASP A 243 -30.66 12.65 2.95
C ASP A 243 -30.78 11.28 3.61
N THR A 244 -31.84 11.05 4.37
CA THR A 244 -32.07 9.84 5.15
C THR A 244 -33.14 8.94 4.57
N GLY A 245 -33.55 9.17 3.31
CA GLY A 245 -34.72 8.49 2.69
C GLY A 245 -34.59 6.96 2.65
N ASP A 246 -33.41 6.42 2.61
CA ASP A 246 -33.12 4.97 2.60
C ASP A 246 -32.15 4.52 3.71
N ALA A 247 -31.82 5.41 4.65
CA ALA A 247 -30.83 5.13 5.68
C ALA A 247 -31.27 3.98 6.59
N PRO A 248 -30.43 2.94 6.76
CA PRO A 248 -30.75 1.86 7.70
C PRO A 248 -30.63 2.35 9.14
N THR A 249 -31.34 1.70 10.04
CA THR A 249 -31.21 1.99 11.47
C THR A 249 -29.79 1.68 11.94
N ALA A 250 -29.10 2.69 12.49
CA ALA A 250 -27.76 2.53 13.01
C ALA A 250 -27.73 1.56 14.20
N GLN A 251 -26.73 0.69 14.22
CA GLN A 251 -26.40 -0.12 15.39
C GLN A 251 -25.39 0.65 16.23
N SER A 252 -25.74 1.02 17.42
CA SER A 252 -24.85 1.77 18.32
C SER A 252 -23.76 0.86 18.90
N GLY A 253 -22.54 1.37 18.94
CA GLY A 253 -21.39 0.70 19.52
C GLY A 253 -20.15 1.59 19.52
N ALA A 254 -19.15 1.24 20.30
CA ALA A 254 -17.90 1.98 20.29
C ALA A 254 -17.28 1.95 18.89
N GLY A 255 -16.89 3.15 18.38
CA GLY A 255 -16.32 3.31 17.04
C GLY A 255 -17.36 3.42 15.90
N THR A 256 -18.64 3.53 16.20
CA THR A 256 -19.69 3.78 15.20
C THR A 256 -19.81 5.27 14.91
N LEU A 257 -19.83 5.63 13.62
CA LEU A 257 -20.30 6.93 13.14
C LEU A 257 -21.75 6.79 12.68
N ALA A 258 -22.67 7.53 13.28
CA ALA A 258 -24.09 7.47 12.95
C ALA A 258 -24.68 8.87 12.82
N TYR A 259 -25.65 9.01 11.90
CA TYR A 259 -26.43 10.22 11.75
C TYR A 259 -27.76 10.08 12.51
N TYR A 260 -28.03 11.05 13.35
CA TYR A 260 -29.31 11.15 14.07
C TYR A 260 -30.19 12.19 13.37
N ALA A 261 -31.25 11.72 12.73
CA ALA A 261 -32.25 12.58 12.14
C ALA A 261 -33.39 12.75 13.18
N PRO A 262 -33.51 13.90 13.85
CA PRO A 262 -34.72 14.19 14.61
C PRO A 262 -35.86 14.42 13.62
N TRP A 263 -36.92 13.66 13.79
CA TRP A 263 -38.24 13.78 13.11
C TRP A 263 -38.51 15.09 12.38
#